data_4415809e8908b9c0fd2d15109303271d
#
_entry.id   4415809e8908b9c0fd2d15109303271d
#
_cell.length_a   1.000
_cell.length_b   1.000
_cell.length_c   1.000
_cell.angle_alpha   90.00
_cell.angle_beta   90.00
_cell.angle_gamma   90.00
#
_symmetry.space_group_name_H-M   'P 1'
#
loop_
_entity.id
_entity.type
_entity.pdbx_description
1 polymer ?
#
loop_
_entity_poly.entity_id
_entity_poly.type
_entity_poly.pdbx_seq_one_letter_code
_entity_poly.pdbx_strand_id
1 'polypeptide(L)'
;TGVSNRDDLTNDTTPTFTIAGFTALGAIGDSLFLLIGTDTVSRKLVTANSVSFTSSVLANQVLPYSATVVSRDEAGNLSDPTRALEFRIDTQAPSVGNILNLISEDDSGFLNTDDYTSTTNPRLEVSGLAVGNRDSIRILYEAQTSGLTGIVVGQYRMSQAVIDTLLIGSALPDDKYTFTYFVIDSAGNTSAKSGSMAIFVDATAPTAPNNPDLKASNDKGTLNDDNLTNLTDLFFEVSGLDVSGLDSVFVTRDGVVIGSELSGGTSQNVYATGASTGAYRAYAKDPAGNVSLNSGSLSVTIDQVAPVVTGVSIDLDAVSDSGVEDDDNITNDDTPSFTLSGLTVSDSIFLYVNGVLNQKDIAIAATHTFISSGLIDFTHEITMKAKDYAGNLSEFSNPLSIRVDTTPYTIISAPNLLAEDDSGISDTDNITNNRTPRLEFSQLASVKDSIRLFIDNGISNEFLIGGRKGLDKLKDTLTVPTS
;
A
#
# COMPACT_ATOMS: atom_id res chain seq x y z
N THR A 1 -15.42 58.93 -11.53
CA THR A 1 -15.32 57.50 -11.93
C THR A 1 -14.19 56.82 -11.18
N GLY A 2 -14.02 55.56 -11.35
CA GLY A 2 -12.94 54.82 -10.70
C GLY A 2 -13.27 54.25 -9.29
N VAL A 3 -12.20 53.94 -8.53
CA VAL A 3 -12.26 53.34 -7.21
C VAL A 3 -12.74 54.33 -6.13
N SER A 4 -12.51 55.64 -6.36
CA SER A 4 -12.94 56.74 -5.51
C SER A 4 -13.66 57.81 -6.34
N ASN A 5 -14.65 58.46 -5.77
CA ASN A 5 -15.30 59.63 -6.36
C ASN A 5 -14.85 60.95 -5.72
N ARG A 6 -13.71 60.94 -4.99
CA ARG A 6 -13.16 62.10 -4.26
C ARG A 6 -11.69 62.32 -4.46
N ASP A 7 -11.08 61.67 -5.45
CA ASP A 7 -9.66 61.72 -5.74
C ASP A 7 -9.32 62.57 -6.96
N ASP A 8 -10.34 63.17 -7.57
CA ASP A 8 -10.22 64.04 -8.76
C ASP A 8 -9.49 63.36 -9.94
N LEU A 9 -9.63 62.00 -10.01
CA LEU A 9 -9.12 61.16 -11.08
C LEU A 9 -10.29 60.53 -11.87
N THR A 10 -10.23 60.54 -13.18
CA THR A 10 -11.31 60.01 -14.02
C THR A 10 -10.80 59.49 -15.35
N ASN A 11 -11.46 58.44 -15.88
CA ASN A 11 -11.29 57.98 -17.25
C ASN A 11 -12.27 58.65 -18.24
N ASP A 12 -13.14 59.55 -17.79
CA ASP A 12 -14.00 60.32 -18.64
C ASP A 12 -13.19 61.46 -19.28
N THR A 13 -13.03 61.43 -20.60
CA THR A 13 -12.32 62.46 -21.37
C THR A 13 -13.13 63.74 -21.53
N THR A 14 -14.43 63.75 -21.14
CA THR A 14 -15.31 64.89 -21.20
C THR A 14 -15.97 65.16 -19.83
N PRO A 15 -15.17 65.37 -18.75
CA PRO A 15 -15.70 65.46 -17.41
C PRO A 15 -16.70 66.63 -17.25
N THR A 16 -17.72 66.38 -16.40
CA THR A 16 -18.73 67.36 -16.08
C THR A 16 -18.43 68.01 -14.73
N PHE A 17 -18.36 69.31 -14.69
CA PHE A 17 -18.14 70.15 -13.51
C PHE A 17 -19.43 70.77 -13.08
N THR A 18 -19.80 70.67 -11.84
CA THR A 18 -21.01 71.31 -11.28
C THR A 18 -20.59 72.39 -10.29
N ILE A 19 -21.03 73.59 -10.54
CA ILE A 19 -20.83 74.76 -9.68
C ILE A 19 -22.18 75.08 -9.04
N ALA A 20 -22.21 75.32 -7.75
CA ALA A 20 -23.44 75.55 -7.01
C ALA A 20 -23.29 76.74 -6.02
N GLY A 21 -24.39 77.23 -5.47
CA GLY A 21 -24.41 78.29 -4.48
C GLY A 21 -24.75 79.69 -4.98
N PHE A 22 -25.26 79.79 -6.21
CA PHE A 22 -25.50 81.07 -6.88
C PHE A 22 -26.68 81.87 -6.32
N THR A 23 -27.69 81.26 -5.76
CA THR A 23 -28.85 81.93 -5.22
C THR A 23 -28.51 82.78 -4.00
N ALA A 24 -27.52 82.40 -3.19
CA ALA A 24 -27.04 83.13 -2.03
C ALA A 24 -26.21 84.36 -2.42
N LEU A 25 -25.72 84.43 -3.66
CA LEU A 25 -24.87 85.51 -4.13
C LEU A 25 -25.52 86.48 -5.11
N GLY A 26 -26.82 86.31 -5.42
CA GLY A 26 -27.55 87.19 -6.39
C GLY A 26 -27.05 87.06 -7.80
N ALA A 27 -26.33 85.99 -8.19
CA ALA A 27 -25.65 85.81 -9.47
C ALA A 27 -26.55 85.19 -10.57
N ILE A 28 -27.88 85.14 -10.39
CA ILE A 28 -28.79 84.64 -11.43
C ILE A 28 -28.89 85.76 -12.50
N GLY A 29 -28.61 85.33 -13.76
CA GLY A 29 -28.46 86.28 -14.93
C GLY A 29 -27.01 86.42 -15.38
N ASP A 30 -26.04 86.14 -14.52
CA ASP A 30 -24.61 86.24 -14.90
C ASP A 30 -24.20 85.10 -15.88
N SER A 31 -23.16 85.34 -16.62
CA SER A 31 -22.53 84.35 -17.47
C SER A 31 -21.33 83.73 -16.75
N LEU A 32 -21.27 82.41 -16.69
CA LEU A 32 -20.13 81.66 -16.18
C LEU A 32 -19.25 81.17 -17.35
N PHE A 33 -17.96 81.18 -17.14
CA PHE A 33 -16.96 80.68 -18.05
C PHE A 33 -16.13 79.65 -17.30
N LEU A 34 -16.11 78.41 -17.81
CA LEU A 34 -15.21 77.33 -17.33
C LEU A 34 -13.88 77.50 -18.14
N LEU A 35 -12.78 77.63 -17.41
CA LEU A 35 -11.45 77.59 -17.93
C LEU A 35 -10.74 76.35 -17.53
N ILE A 36 -10.03 75.70 -18.45
CA ILE A 36 -9.07 74.61 -18.18
C ILE A 36 -7.68 75.10 -18.61
N GLY A 37 -6.81 75.27 -17.60
CA GLY A 37 -5.58 76.06 -17.78
C GLY A 37 -5.92 77.54 -18.10
N THR A 38 -5.50 78.03 -19.24
CA THR A 38 -5.79 79.38 -19.72
C THR A 38 -6.95 79.46 -20.74
N ASP A 39 -7.46 78.30 -21.17
CA ASP A 39 -8.44 78.20 -22.25
C ASP A 39 -9.88 78.20 -21.72
N THR A 40 -10.75 79.01 -22.24
CA THR A 40 -12.18 78.97 -21.97
C THR A 40 -12.81 77.83 -22.77
N VAL A 41 -13.21 76.73 -22.05
CA VAL A 41 -13.74 75.53 -22.68
C VAL A 41 -15.26 75.51 -22.77
N SER A 42 -15.97 76.32 -21.96
CA SER A 42 -17.41 76.39 -22.02
C SER A 42 -17.95 77.67 -21.36
N ARG A 43 -19.11 78.14 -21.83
CA ARG A 43 -19.86 79.29 -21.24
C ARG A 43 -21.30 78.89 -21.03
N LYS A 44 -21.88 79.27 -19.88
CA LYS A 44 -23.31 79.11 -19.58
C LYS A 44 -23.88 80.27 -18.76
N LEU A 45 -25.16 80.57 -18.97
CA LEU A 45 -25.90 81.53 -18.18
C LEU A 45 -26.34 80.87 -16.86
N VAL A 46 -26.27 81.61 -15.77
CA VAL A 46 -26.76 81.12 -14.45
C VAL A 46 -28.28 81.31 -14.42
N THR A 47 -29.01 80.21 -14.54
CA THR A 47 -30.46 80.16 -14.52
C THR A 47 -31.03 79.44 -13.29
N ALA A 48 -30.17 78.84 -12.49
CA ALA A 48 -30.52 78.04 -11.29
C ALA A 48 -29.38 78.10 -10.26
N ASN A 49 -29.65 77.53 -9.05
CA ASN A 49 -28.67 77.47 -7.97
C ASN A 49 -27.43 76.62 -8.29
N SER A 50 -27.46 75.84 -9.36
CA SER A 50 -26.30 75.09 -9.86
C SER A 50 -26.25 75.12 -11.38
N VAL A 51 -25.06 75.14 -11.90
CA VAL A 51 -24.73 75.08 -13.36
C VAL A 51 -23.71 73.97 -13.58
N SER A 52 -23.99 73.08 -14.53
CA SER A 52 -23.07 72.04 -14.94
C SER A 52 -22.45 72.34 -16.31
N PHE A 53 -21.15 72.15 -16.38
CA PHE A 53 -20.36 72.29 -17.60
C PHE A 53 -19.78 70.92 -17.97
N THR A 54 -19.87 70.58 -19.24
CA THR A 54 -19.15 69.42 -19.79
C THR A 54 -17.96 69.99 -20.61
N SER A 55 -16.75 69.48 -20.34
CA SER A 55 -15.56 69.94 -21.07
C SER A 55 -15.56 69.42 -22.51
N SER A 56 -14.74 70.04 -23.37
CA SER A 56 -14.27 69.38 -24.59
C SER A 56 -13.45 68.10 -24.25
N VAL A 57 -13.17 67.30 -25.24
CA VAL A 57 -12.31 66.10 -25.07
C VAL A 57 -10.95 66.50 -24.55
N LEU A 58 -10.57 65.99 -23.40
CA LEU A 58 -9.27 66.16 -22.75
C LEU A 58 -8.42 64.90 -22.93
N ALA A 59 -7.14 65.08 -23.19
CA ALA A 59 -6.22 63.99 -23.38
C ALA A 59 -5.73 63.40 -22.05
N ASN A 60 -5.32 62.14 -22.06
CA ASN A 60 -4.54 61.53 -20.98
C ASN A 60 -3.18 62.24 -20.86
N GLN A 61 -2.86 62.73 -19.67
CA GLN A 61 -1.56 63.37 -19.42
C GLN A 61 -1.07 63.15 -17.97
N VAL A 62 0.24 63.24 -17.80
CA VAL A 62 0.88 62.99 -16.49
C VAL A 62 0.62 64.13 -15.50
N LEU A 63 0.59 65.37 -15.96
CA LEU A 63 0.34 66.56 -15.12
C LEU A 63 -1.17 66.74 -14.93
N PRO A 64 -1.63 67.21 -13.75
CA PRO A 64 -3.03 67.51 -13.56
C PRO A 64 -3.51 68.65 -14.43
N TYR A 65 -4.77 68.58 -14.82
CA TYR A 65 -5.51 69.74 -15.34
C TYR A 65 -5.93 70.63 -14.17
N SER A 66 -5.97 71.93 -14.41
CA SER A 66 -6.42 72.94 -13.48
C SER A 66 -7.70 73.60 -14.02
N ALA A 67 -8.83 73.40 -13.35
CA ALA A 67 -10.12 74.00 -13.73
C ALA A 67 -10.44 75.15 -12.82
N THR A 68 -10.79 76.32 -13.42
CA THR A 68 -11.27 77.53 -12.72
C THR A 68 -12.54 77.99 -13.36
N VAL A 69 -13.32 78.83 -12.66
CA VAL A 69 -14.52 79.46 -13.16
C VAL A 69 -14.43 80.96 -12.89
N VAL A 70 -14.80 81.72 -13.90
CA VAL A 70 -14.93 83.22 -13.87
C VAL A 70 -16.40 83.53 -14.16
N SER A 71 -17.01 84.49 -13.44
CA SER A 71 -18.32 85.02 -13.77
C SER A 71 -18.17 86.38 -14.48
N ARG A 72 -19.18 86.69 -15.31
CA ARG A 72 -19.36 88.01 -15.91
C ARG A 72 -20.79 88.44 -15.65
N ASP A 73 -20.91 89.63 -15.04
CA ASP A 73 -22.22 90.19 -14.77
C ASP A 73 -22.84 90.78 -16.04
N GLU A 74 -24.08 91.27 -15.95
CA GLU A 74 -24.82 91.86 -17.05
C GLU A 74 -24.16 93.21 -17.52
N ALA A 75 -23.41 93.89 -16.65
CA ALA A 75 -22.67 95.12 -17.01
C ALA A 75 -21.34 94.81 -17.71
N GLY A 76 -20.92 93.54 -17.74
CA GLY A 76 -19.69 93.12 -18.40
C GLY A 76 -18.48 92.95 -17.48
N ASN A 77 -18.59 93.19 -16.18
CA ASN A 77 -17.48 93.05 -15.25
C ASN A 77 -17.16 91.54 -14.98
N LEU A 78 -15.87 91.22 -14.93
CA LEU A 78 -15.37 89.89 -14.65
C LEU A 78 -15.01 89.77 -13.18
N SER A 79 -15.34 88.63 -12.59
CA SER A 79 -14.86 88.20 -11.26
C SER A 79 -13.42 87.74 -11.31
N ASP A 80 -12.75 87.69 -10.16
CA ASP A 80 -11.56 86.91 -10.01
C ASP A 80 -11.87 85.40 -10.28
N PRO A 81 -10.93 84.64 -10.78
CA PRO A 81 -11.07 83.22 -10.95
C PRO A 81 -11.31 82.51 -9.59
N THR A 82 -12.12 81.45 -9.59
CA THR A 82 -12.24 80.57 -8.42
C THR A 82 -10.89 79.94 -8.08
N ARG A 83 -10.78 79.36 -6.87
CA ARG A 83 -9.72 78.40 -6.58
C ARG A 83 -9.72 77.31 -7.63
N ALA A 84 -8.54 76.92 -8.11
CA ALA A 84 -8.38 75.87 -9.07
C ALA A 84 -8.77 74.48 -8.47
N LEU A 85 -9.49 73.71 -9.26
CA LEU A 85 -9.71 72.31 -9.05
C LEU A 85 -8.66 71.55 -9.89
N GLU A 86 -7.75 70.87 -9.23
CA GLU A 86 -6.78 70.00 -9.87
C GLU A 86 -7.39 68.63 -10.10
N PHE A 87 -7.38 68.11 -11.34
CA PHE A 87 -7.91 66.79 -11.67
C PHE A 87 -7.04 66.12 -12.76
N ARG A 88 -7.17 64.81 -12.89
CA ARG A 88 -6.42 64.04 -13.90
C ARG A 88 -7.35 63.21 -14.76
N ILE A 89 -6.99 63.07 -16.02
CA ILE A 89 -7.60 62.15 -16.94
C ILE A 89 -6.61 60.97 -17.12
N ASP A 90 -7.09 59.76 -16.88
CA ASP A 90 -6.36 58.54 -17.14
C ASP A 90 -7.27 57.56 -17.89
N THR A 91 -6.96 57.33 -19.16
CA THR A 91 -7.68 56.41 -20.03
C THR A 91 -6.91 55.12 -20.30
N GLN A 92 -5.75 54.94 -19.66
CA GLN A 92 -4.92 53.76 -19.89
C GLN A 92 -5.36 52.64 -19.00
N ALA A 93 -5.81 51.54 -19.61
CA ALA A 93 -6.15 50.32 -18.86
C ALA A 93 -4.92 49.76 -18.14
N PRO A 94 -5.07 49.30 -16.90
CA PRO A 94 -3.97 48.66 -16.19
C PRO A 94 -3.60 47.31 -16.81
N SER A 95 -2.37 46.85 -16.56
CA SER A 95 -1.94 45.52 -16.94
C SER A 95 -2.46 44.50 -15.95
N VAL A 96 -2.73 43.27 -16.41
CA VAL A 96 -2.93 42.12 -15.55
C VAL A 96 -1.58 41.60 -15.06
N GLY A 97 -1.55 41.01 -13.85
CA GLY A 97 -0.41 40.24 -13.37
C GLY A 97 -0.38 38.82 -13.92
N ASN A 98 0.21 37.92 -13.16
CA ASN A 98 0.23 36.49 -13.48
C ASN A 98 -1.14 35.83 -13.29
N ILE A 99 -1.28 34.59 -13.71
CA ILE A 99 -2.44 33.76 -13.44
C ILE A 99 -2.59 33.60 -11.90
N LEU A 100 -3.81 33.48 -11.42
CA LEU A 100 -4.12 33.14 -10.03
C LEU A 100 -3.45 31.79 -9.66
N ASN A 101 -3.13 31.62 -8.40
CA ASN A 101 -2.64 30.37 -7.84
C ASN A 101 -3.39 30.08 -6.54
N LEU A 102 -3.66 28.79 -6.26
CA LEU A 102 -4.14 28.37 -4.93
C LEU A 102 -2.97 28.45 -3.97
N ILE A 103 -3.16 29.01 -2.77
CA ILE A 103 -2.05 29.02 -1.81
C ILE A 103 -1.80 27.61 -1.27
N SER A 104 -0.53 27.29 -1.02
CA SER A 104 -0.10 25.94 -0.64
C SER A 104 -0.72 25.41 0.65
N GLU A 105 -1.16 26.28 1.56
CA GLU A 105 -1.85 25.88 2.77
C GLU A 105 -3.32 25.47 2.55
N ASP A 106 -3.92 25.92 1.47
CA ASP A 106 -5.29 25.58 1.08
C ASP A 106 -5.31 24.50 -0.02
N ASP A 107 -4.20 24.27 -0.70
CA ASP A 107 -3.99 23.15 -1.60
C ASP A 107 -3.73 21.89 -0.75
N SER A 108 -4.83 21.26 -0.35
CA SER A 108 -4.84 20.18 0.63
C SER A 108 -4.82 18.83 -0.06
N GLY A 109 -4.37 17.81 0.60
CA GLY A 109 -4.41 16.48 0.01
C GLY A 109 -3.07 15.76 0.06
N PHE A 110 -2.81 14.96 -0.95
CA PHE A 110 -1.54 14.23 -1.07
C PHE A 110 -0.46 15.09 -1.73
N LEU A 111 -0.83 15.90 -2.71
CA LEU A 111 0.01 16.89 -3.34
C LEU A 111 -0.49 18.29 -2.97
N ASN A 112 0.42 19.22 -2.80
CA ASN A 112 0.11 20.64 -2.54
C ASN A 112 0.35 21.52 -3.78
N THR A 113 0.20 20.94 -4.97
CA THR A 113 0.45 21.56 -6.28
C THR A 113 -0.51 21.05 -7.36
N ASP A 114 -1.62 20.40 -6.96
CA ASP A 114 -2.58 19.80 -7.89
C ASP A 114 -3.92 20.55 -7.97
N ASP A 115 -4.01 21.67 -7.22
CA ASP A 115 -5.19 22.54 -7.17
C ASP A 115 -6.46 21.84 -6.65
N TYR A 116 -6.32 20.77 -5.83
CA TYR A 116 -7.42 20.15 -5.09
C TYR A 116 -7.51 20.71 -3.66
N THR A 117 -8.71 21.02 -3.19
CA THR A 117 -8.89 21.58 -1.86
C THR A 117 -10.16 21.10 -1.18
N SER A 118 -10.05 20.72 0.09
CA SER A 118 -11.19 20.51 0.98
C SER A 118 -11.72 21.81 1.59
N THR A 119 -11.02 22.92 1.35
CA THR A 119 -11.42 24.25 1.86
C THR A 119 -12.48 24.84 0.95
N THR A 120 -13.68 25.02 1.48
CA THR A 120 -14.81 25.63 0.73
C THR A 120 -14.64 27.13 0.49
N ASN A 121 -13.76 27.81 1.20
CA ASN A 121 -13.40 29.22 1.05
C ASN A 121 -11.90 29.36 0.78
N PRO A 122 -11.39 28.85 -0.36
CA PRO A 122 -9.94 28.83 -0.63
C PRO A 122 -9.39 30.25 -0.80
N ARG A 123 -8.14 30.42 -0.39
CA ARG A 123 -7.38 31.64 -0.61
C ARG A 123 -6.58 31.51 -1.91
N LEU A 124 -6.68 32.58 -2.73
CA LEU A 124 -5.98 32.65 -4.00
C LEU A 124 -4.86 33.67 -3.91
N GLU A 125 -3.76 33.40 -4.56
CA GLU A 125 -2.63 34.29 -4.70
C GLU A 125 -2.58 34.86 -6.13
N VAL A 126 -2.32 36.16 -6.24
CA VAL A 126 -1.98 36.81 -7.50
C VAL A 126 -0.63 37.49 -7.39
N SER A 127 0.21 37.34 -8.38
CA SER A 127 1.55 37.95 -8.43
C SER A 127 1.76 38.74 -9.74
N GLY A 128 2.88 39.47 -9.81
CA GLY A 128 3.22 40.25 -11.00
C GLY A 128 2.35 41.48 -11.20
N LEU A 129 1.68 41.96 -10.18
CA LEU A 129 0.88 43.17 -10.21
C LEU A 129 1.77 44.41 -10.21
N ALA A 130 1.34 45.52 -10.86
CA ALA A 130 2.06 46.76 -10.83
C ALA A 130 2.06 47.36 -9.42
N VAL A 131 3.26 47.58 -8.85
CA VAL A 131 3.43 48.10 -7.50
C VAL A 131 3.09 49.60 -7.46
N GLY A 132 2.30 50.01 -6.49
CA GLY A 132 2.08 51.42 -6.15
C GLY A 132 0.71 51.98 -6.54
N ASN A 133 -0.14 51.20 -7.16
CA ASN A 133 -1.47 51.64 -7.59
C ASN A 133 -2.52 51.25 -6.52
N ARG A 134 -3.50 52.16 -6.32
CA ARG A 134 -4.70 51.88 -5.51
C ARG A 134 -5.77 51.13 -6.32
N ASP A 135 -5.32 50.26 -7.16
CA ASP A 135 -6.16 49.51 -8.08
C ASP A 135 -6.95 48.44 -7.29
N SER A 136 -8.01 47.97 -7.84
CA SER A 136 -8.82 46.87 -7.26
C SER A 136 -8.85 45.67 -8.20
N ILE A 137 -8.86 44.48 -7.60
CA ILE A 137 -9.00 43.22 -8.32
C ILE A 137 -10.44 42.75 -8.18
N ARG A 138 -11.00 42.25 -9.28
CA ARG A 138 -12.26 41.49 -9.28
C ARG A 138 -12.03 40.09 -9.80
N ILE A 139 -12.35 39.08 -8.99
CA ILE A 139 -12.28 37.68 -9.35
C ILE A 139 -13.65 37.25 -9.88
N LEU A 140 -13.61 36.50 -10.96
CA LEU A 140 -14.75 35.82 -11.56
C LEU A 140 -14.54 34.31 -11.43
N TYR A 141 -15.60 33.57 -11.14
CA TYR A 141 -15.57 32.10 -11.16
C TYR A 141 -16.74 31.53 -11.95
N GLU A 142 -16.51 30.33 -12.48
CA GLU A 142 -17.51 29.51 -13.17
C GLU A 142 -17.34 28.07 -12.71
N ALA A 143 -18.42 27.46 -12.21
CA ALA A 143 -18.47 26.07 -11.81
C ALA A 143 -18.81 25.19 -13.01
N GLN A 144 -18.11 24.10 -13.16
CA GLN A 144 -18.24 23.23 -14.33
C GLN A 144 -19.55 22.44 -14.34
N THR A 145 -19.96 21.91 -13.19
CA THR A 145 -21.10 20.97 -13.09
C THR A 145 -22.37 21.68 -12.65
N SER A 146 -22.28 22.51 -11.62
CA SER A 146 -23.44 23.22 -11.07
C SER A 146 -23.90 24.40 -11.92
N GLY A 147 -23.07 24.86 -12.87
CA GLY A 147 -23.33 26.04 -13.67
C GLY A 147 -23.35 27.34 -12.87
N LEU A 148 -22.90 27.31 -11.60
CA LEU A 148 -22.76 28.48 -10.78
C LEU A 148 -21.72 29.41 -11.37
N THR A 149 -22.13 30.64 -11.70
CA THR A 149 -21.22 31.72 -12.08
C THR A 149 -21.33 32.84 -11.08
N GLY A 150 -20.24 33.46 -10.76
CA GLY A 150 -20.27 34.54 -9.81
C GLY A 150 -19.09 35.49 -9.95
N ILE A 151 -19.30 36.67 -9.40
CA ILE A 151 -18.22 37.60 -9.11
C ILE A 151 -17.95 37.45 -7.63
N VAL A 152 -16.73 37.13 -7.24
CA VAL A 152 -16.33 37.16 -5.84
C VAL A 152 -16.56 38.58 -5.34
N VAL A 153 -17.52 38.73 -4.44
CA VAL A 153 -17.92 40.03 -3.87
C VAL A 153 -16.83 40.47 -2.89
N GLY A 154 -15.86 41.16 -3.43
CA GLY A 154 -14.79 41.80 -2.67
C GLY A 154 -13.96 42.63 -3.65
N GLN A 155 -14.09 43.98 -3.59
CA GLN A 155 -13.08 44.81 -4.15
C GLN A 155 -11.87 44.72 -3.24
N TYR A 156 -10.96 43.85 -3.58
CA TYR A 156 -9.66 43.80 -2.89
C TYR A 156 -8.87 45.02 -3.37
N ARG A 157 -8.70 46.00 -2.50
CA ARG A 157 -7.72 47.06 -2.72
C ARG A 157 -6.36 46.41 -2.58
N MET A 158 -5.57 46.54 -3.65
CA MET A 158 -4.22 46.02 -3.62
C MET A 158 -3.43 46.63 -2.47
N SER A 159 -2.90 45.78 -1.61
CA SER A 159 -1.82 46.19 -0.73
C SER A 159 -0.60 46.41 -1.63
N GLN A 160 0.16 47.41 -1.45
CA GLN A 160 1.35 47.76 -2.29
C GLN A 160 2.35 46.59 -2.44
N ALA A 161 1.90 45.34 -2.36
CA ALA A 161 2.69 44.15 -2.48
C ALA A 161 2.68 43.61 -3.93
N VAL A 162 3.79 43.06 -4.35
CA VAL A 162 3.96 42.40 -5.65
C VAL A 162 3.12 41.13 -5.73
N ILE A 163 2.76 40.56 -4.57
CA ILE A 163 1.93 39.36 -4.37
C ILE A 163 0.81 39.72 -3.39
N ASP A 164 -0.42 39.42 -3.74
CA ASP A 164 -1.59 39.64 -2.88
C ASP A 164 -2.39 38.35 -2.71
N THR A 165 -2.92 38.11 -1.49
CA THR A 165 -3.72 36.94 -1.15
C THR A 165 -5.18 37.37 -1.05
N LEU A 166 -6.04 36.67 -1.78
CA LEU A 166 -7.45 36.99 -1.94
C LEU A 166 -8.29 35.87 -1.35
N LEU A 167 -9.20 36.18 -0.40
CA LEU A 167 -10.13 35.23 0.19
C LEU A 167 -11.44 35.19 -0.60
N ILE A 168 -11.91 34.00 -0.96
CA ILE A 168 -13.24 33.80 -1.52
C ILE A 168 -14.25 33.90 -0.38
N GLY A 169 -15.04 34.96 -0.36
CA GLY A 169 -15.88 35.35 0.76
C GLY A 169 -17.16 34.52 0.96
N SER A 170 -17.46 33.54 0.09
CA SER A 170 -18.59 32.62 0.21
C SER A 170 -18.13 31.19 0.04
N ALA A 171 -18.77 30.27 0.80
CA ALA A 171 -18.47 28.85 0.62
C ALA A 171 -18.85 28.36 -0.78
N LEU A 172 -17.93 27.68 -1.42
CA LEU A 172 -18.11 27.04 -2.71
C LEU A 172 -18.52 25.57 -2.47
N PRO A 173 -19.62 25.10 -3.08
CA PRO A 173 -19.94 23.67 -3.12
C PRO A 173 -18.87 22.84 -3.84
N ASP A 174 -18.91 21.53 -3.64
CA ASP A 174 -18.04 20.59 -4.35
C ASP A 174 -18.27 20.69 -5.86
N ASP A 175 -17.25 21.14 -6.58
CA ASP A 175 -17.24 21.27 -8.04
C ASP A 175 -15.83 21.64 -8.51
N LYS A 176 -15.64 21.60 -9.83
CA LYS A 176 -14.49 22.20 -10.49
C LYS A 176 -14.79 23.63 -10.86
N TYR A 177 -13.99 24.56 -10.38
CA TYR A 177 -14.14 25.99 -10.63
C TYR A 177 -13.04 26.48 -11.55
N THR A 178 -13.44 27.35 -12.50
CA THR A 178 -12.51 28.11 -13.33
C THR A 178 -12.50 29.55 -12.85
N PHE A 179 -11.35 30.04 -12.41
CA PHE A 179 -11.16 31.40 -11.94
C PHE A 179 -10.42 32.25 -12.95
N THR A 180 -10.87 33.49 -13.10
CA THR A 180 -10.19 34.57 -13.84
C THR A 180 -10.30 35.85 -13.03
N TYR A 181 -9.47 36.84 -13.30
CA TYR A 181 -9.60 38.14 -12.69
C TYR A 181 -9.34 39.25 -13.70
N PHE A 182 -9.72 40.47 -13.34
CA PHE A 182 -9.32 41.68 -14.01
C PHE A 182 -9.02 42.78 -12.97
N VAL A 183 -8.23 43.74 -13.37
CA VAL A 183 -7.83 44.89 -12.54
C VAL A 183 -8.62 46.11 -12.96
N ILE A 184 -9.10 46.88 -11.99
CA ILE A 184 -9.69 48.20 -12.19
C ILE A 184 -8.78 49.21 -11.54
N ASP A 185 -8.25 50.16 -12.31
CA ASP A 185 -7.40 51.20 -11.77
C ASP A 185 -8.19 52.28 -11.00
N SER A 186 -7.48 53.19 -10.39
CA SER A 186 -8.09 54.29 -9.63
C SER A 186 -8.96 55.22 -10.48
N ALA A 187 -8.70 55.34 -11.80
CA ALA A 187 -9.51 56.13 -12.73
C ALA A 187 -10.76 55.38 -13.22
N GLY A 188 -10.83 54.06 -13.06
CA GLY A 188 -11.96 53.21 -13.46
C GLY A 188 -11.72 52.50 -14.81
N ASN A 189 -10.48 52.52 -15.36
CA ASN A 189 -10.18 51.70 -16.51
C ASN A 189 -10.06 50.23 -16.09
N THR A 190 -10.52 49.36 -16.95
CA THR A 190 -10.52 47.91 -16.69
C THR A 190 -9.51 47.24 -17.61
N SER A 191 -8.68 46.37 -17.02
CA SER A 191 -7.74 45.56 -17.77
C SER A 191 -8.45 44.48 -18.63
N ALA A 192 -7.71 43.80 -19.47
CA ALA A 192 -8.13 42.54 -20.01
C ALA A 192 -8.31 41.50 -18.86
N LYS A 193 -9.04 40.41 -19.13
CA LYS A 193 -9.10 39.27 -18.19
C LYS A 193 -7.75 38.57 -18.13
N SER A 194 -7.40 38.03 -16.97
CA SER A 194 -6.26 37.14 -16.77
C SER A 194 -6.42 35.82 -17.54
N GLY A 195 -5.37 35.02 -17.60
CA GLY A 195 -5.47 33.60 -17.87
C GLY A 195 -6.35 32.92 -16.83
N SER A 196 -6.91 31.76 -17.19
CA SER A 196 -7.77 30.98 -16.32
C SER A 196 -6.96 30.02 -15.45
N MET A 197 -7.41 29.83 -14.22
CA MET A 197 -6.95 28.81 -13.27
C MET A 197 -8.12 27.89 -12.95
N ALA A 198 -7.87 26.58 -12.82
CA ALA A 198 -8.87 25.62 -12.39
C ALA A 198 -8.56 25.13 -10.99
N ILE A 199 -9.56 25.08 -10.12
CA ILE A 199 -9.50 24.52 -8.77
C ILE A 199 -10.60 23.49 -8.63
N PHE A 200 -10.28 22.38 -7.96
CA PHE A 200 -11.27 21.36 -7.55
C PHE A 200 -11.57 21.53 -6.07
N VAL A 201 -12.78 21.99 -5.76
CA VAL A 201 -13.28 22.04 -4.39
C VAL A 201 -14.02 20.75 -4.11
N ASP A 202 -13.59 20.02 -3.09
CA ASP A 202 -14.20 18.78 -2.62
C ASP A 202 -14.09 18.71 -1.09
N ALA A 203 -15.19 18.91 -0.40
CA ALA A 203 -15.28 18.85 1.06
C ALA A 203 -15.95 17.56 1.54
N THR A 204 -16.23 16.62 0.62
CA THR A 204 -16.93 15.37 0.90
C THR A 204 -15.90 14.25 1.09
N ALA A 205 -15.86 13.64 2.27
CA ALA A 205 -14.97 12.53 2.54
C ALA A 205 -15.36 11.28 1.72
N PRO A 206 -14.37 10.48 1.27
CA PRO A 206 -14.63 9.21 0.61
C PRO A 206 -15.44 8.25 1.49
N THR A 207 -16.09 7.28 0.86
CA THR A 207 -16.75 6.19 1.60
C THR A 207 -15.71 5.34 2.33
N ALA A 208 -16.11 4.80 3.51
CA ALA A 208 -15.22 3.88 4.23
C ALA A 208 -14.97 2.61 3.39
N PRO A 209 -13.71 2.17 3.23
CA PRO A 209 -13.42 0.92 2.55
C PRO A 209 -14.02 -0.29 3.27
N ASN A 210 -14.10 -1.41 2.58
CA ASN A 210 -14.32 -2.71 3.22
C ASN A 210 -13.12 -3.09 4.10
N ASN A 211 -13.31 -4.09 4.97
CA ASN A 211 -12.19 -4.63 5.75
C ASN A 211 -11.04 -5.03 4.82
N PRO A 212 -9.80 -4.73 5.19
CA PRO A 212 -8.67 -5.29 4.46
C PRO A 212 -8.72 -6.81 4.53
N ASP A 213 -8.25 -7.48 3.48
CA ASP A 213 -8.14 -8.93 3.39
C ASP A 213 -6.67 -9.31 3.16
N LEU A 214 -6.15 -10.26 3.94
CA LEU A 214 -4.78 -10.73 3.74
C LEU A 214 -4.74 -11.58 2.47
N LYS A 215 -3.89 -11.21 1.52
CA LYS A 215 -3.80 -11.99 0.28
C LYS A 215 -3.38 -13.43 0.53
N ALA A 216 -4.08 -14.38 -0.10
CA ALA A 216 -3.78 -15.80 -0.01
C ALA A 216 -2.30 -16.16 -0.31
N SER A 217 -1.59 -15.32 -1.11
CA SER A 217 -0.16 -15.48 -1.35
C SER A 217 0.70 -15.15 -0.13
N ASN A 218 0.19 -14.40 0.83
CA ASN A 218 0.84 -13.99 2.08
C ASN A 218 0.28 -14.72 3.31
N ASP A 219 -0.86 -15.34 3.19
CA ASP A 219 -1.43 -16.25 4.17
C ASP A 219 -0.74 -17.60 4.01
N LYS A 220 0.38 -17.77 4.75
CA LYS A 220 1.31 -18.90 4.59
C LYS A 220 1.09 -19.90 5.68
N GLY A 221 0.75 -21.09 5.33
CA GLY A 221 0.56 -22.11 6.34
C GLY A 221 -0.13 -23.32 5.75
N THR A 222 -0.94 -23.95 6.55
CA THR A 222 -1.78 -25.09 6.13
C THR A 222 -3.03 -24.60 5.41
N LEU A 223 -3.59 -23.47 5.84
CA LEU A 223 -4.71 -22.77 5.21
C LEU A 223 -4.21 -21.44 4.65
N ASN A 224 -4.93 -20.90 3.70
CA ASN A 224 -4.61 -19.63 3.03
C ASN A 224 -5.73 -18.58 3.15
N ASP A 225 -6.57 -18.76 4.19
CA ASP A 225 -7.74 -17.92 4.49
C ASP A 225 -7.99 -17.80 6.02
N ASP A 226 -7.02 -18.21 6.87
CA ASP A 226 -7.13 -18.17 8.32
C ASP A 226 -6.42 -16.94 8.94
N ASN A 227 -5.74 -16.14 8.14
CA ASN A 227 -4.98 -14.97 8.53
C ASN A 227 -3.83 -15.27 9.52
N LEU A 228 -3.27 -16.47 9.44
CA LEU A 228 -2.10 -16.90 10.17
C LEU A 228 -0.92 -17.05 9.22
N THR A 229 0.17 -16.35 9.47
CA THR A 229 1.34 -16.32 8.56
C THR A 229 2.65 -16.18 9.32
N ASN A 230 3.74 -16.62 8.70
CA ASN A 230 5.09 -16.37 9.18
C ASN A 230 5.78 -15.18 8.51
N LEU A 231 5.10 -14.50 7.60
CA LEU A 231 5.64 -13.34 6.89
C LEU A 231 5.40 -12.06 7.68
N THR A 232 6.33 -11.11 7.56
CA THR A 232 6.23 -9.75 8.10
C THR A 232 6.03 -8.69 7.04
N ASP A 233 6.20 -9.05 5.78
CA ASP A 233 5.93 -8.20 4.63
C ASP A 233 4.68 -8.74 3.93
N LEU A 234 3.60 -7.99 4.05
CA LEU A 234 2.25 -8.45 3.73
C LEU A 234 1.61 -7.61 2.62
N PHE A 235 0.80 -8.24 1.79
CA PHE A 235 -0.13 -7.56 0.91
C PHE A 235 -1.55 -7.73 1.44
N PHE A 236 -2.24 -6.60 1.58
CA PHE A 236 -3.66 -6.55 1.89
C PHE A 236 -4.44 -6.12 0.66
N GLU A 237 -5.50 -6.81 0.32
CA GLU A 237 -6.48 -6.34 -0.63
C GLU A 237 -7.53 -5.50 0.10
N VAL A 238 -7.66 -4.24 -0.31
CA VAL A 238 -8.68 -3.30 0.20
C VAL A 238 -9.66 -3.04 -0.92
N SER A 239 -10.93 -3.34 -0.71
CA SER A 239 -12.02 -3.15 -1.67
C SER A 239 -13.06 -2.14 -1.16
N GLY A 240 -14.09 -1.87 -1.96
CA GLY A 240 -15.10 -0.87 -1.63
C GLY A 240 -14.60 0.56 -1.78
N LEU A 241 -13.60 0.78 -2.63
CA LEU A 241 -13.04 2.08 -2.96
C LEU A 241 -13.85 2.77 -4.04
N ASP A 242 -13.78 4.10 -4.09
CA ASP A 242 -14.43 4.88 -5.13
C ASP A 242 -13.78 4.65 -6.51
N VAL A 243 -14.59 4.72 -7.55
CA VAL A 243 -14.16 4.45 -8.93
C VAL A 243 -13.28 5.56 -9.53
N SER A 244 -13.09 6.67 -8.84
CA SER A 244 -12.29 7.81 -9.32
C SER A 244 -10.83 7.43 -9.58
N GLY A 245 -10.31 6.44 -8.85
CA GLY A 245 -8.93 5.96 -8.99
C GLY A 245 -7.86 6.97 -8.57
N LEU A 246 -8.24 8.03 -7.88
CA LEU A 246 -7.35 9.12 -7.45
C LEU A 246 -7.10 9.12 -5.93
N ASP A 247 -7.85 8.31 -5.18
CA ASP A 247 -7.73 8.25 -3.73
C ASP A 247 -6.47 7.50 -3.31
N SER A 248 -5.90 7.88 -2.18
CA SER A 248 -4.84 7.12 -1.51
C SER A 248 -5.47 6.21 -0.47
N VAL A 249 -5.07 4.94 -0.48
CA VAL A 249 -5.56 3.91 0.45
C VAL A 249 -4.47 3.61 1.47
N PHE A 250 -4.85 3.60 2.73
CA PHE A 250 -3.95 3.37 3.85
C PHE A 250 -4.38 2.13 4.62
N VAL A 251 -3.40 1.30 4.98
CA VAL A 251 -3.60 0.20 5.94
C VAL A 251 -2.91 0.56 7.25
N THR A 252 -3.64 0.40 8.34
CA THR A 252 -3.14 0.65 9.69
C THR A 252 -3.15 -0.62 10.51
N ARG A 253 -2.21 -0.71 11.46
CA ARG A 253 -2.20 -1.69 12.53
C ARG A 253 -2.28 -0.95 13.85
N ASP A 254 -3.30 -1.24 14.65
CA ASP A 254 -3.52 -0.60 15.95
C ASP A 254 -3.51 0.94 15.87
N GLY A 255 -3.99 1.51 14.74
CA GLY A 255 -4.04 2.94 14.47
C GLY A 255 -2.77 3.56 13.89
N VAL A 256 -1.70 2.79 13.68
CA VAL A 256 -0.46 3.25 13.04
C VAL A 256 -0.46 2.83 11.57
N VAL A 257 -0.20 3.78 10.66
CA VAL A 257 -0.08 3.50 9.21
C VAL A 257 1.16 2.63 8.98
N ILE A 258 0.96 1.52 8.27
CA ILE A 258 2.00 0.55 7.93
C ILE A 258 2.16 0.33 6.43
N GLY A 259 1.25 0.86 5.63
CA GLY A 259 1.31 0.83 4.18
C GLY A 259 0.30 1.78 3.56
N SER A 260 0.61 2.27 2.36
CA SER A 260 -0.28 3.11 1.57
C SER A 260 0.00 2.94 0.08
N GLU A 261 -1.05 3.03 -0.73
CA GLU A 261 -0.98 2.96 -2.19
C GLU A 261 -2.03 3.90 -2.80
N LEU A 262 -1.76 4.37 -4.02
CA LEU A 262 -2.76 5.08 -4.80
C LEU A 262 -3.79 4.08 -5.33
N SER A 263 -5.09 4.40 -5.20
CA SER A 263 -6.16 3.54 -5.70
C SER A 263 -6.11 3.44 -7.23
N GLY A 264 -6.17 2.20 -7.74
CA GLY A 264 -6.28 1.92 -9.17
C GLY A 264 -7.72 1.62 -9.64
N GLY A 265 -8.72 1.74 -8.72
CA GLY A 265 -10.12 1.39 -9.00
C GLY A 265 -10.86 1.01 -7.72
N THR A 266 -11.86 0.12 -7.83
CA THR A 266 -12.71 -0.30 -6.70
C THR A 266 -12.02 -1.21 -5.69
N SER A 267 -10.81 -1.69 -5.97
CA SER A 267 -9.95 -2.43 -5.04
C SER A 267 -8.48 -2.10 -5.29
N GLN A 268 -7.68 -2.17 -4.25
CA GLN A 268 -6.25 -1.90 -4.28
C GLN A 268 -5.50 -2.87 -3.37
N ASN A 269 -4.34 -3.35 -3.85
CA ASN A 269 -3.40 -4.08 -3.01
C ASN A 269 -2.47 -3.09 -2.33
N VAL A 270 -2.45 -3.11 -1.01
CA VAL A 270 -1.57 -2.27 -0.19
C VAL A 270 -0.46 -3.12 0.38
N TYR A 271 0.77 -2.72 0.12
CA TYR A 271 1.96 -3.36 0.67
C TYR A 271 2.30 -2.77 2.04
N ALA A 272 2.47 -3.65 3.02
CA ALA A 272 2.80 -3.30 4.40
C ALA A 272 4.08 -4.03 4.83
N THR A 273 5.05 -3.30 5.37
CA THR A 273 6.33 -3.84 5.83
C THR A 273 6.42 -3.87 7.34
N GLY A 274 7.14 -4.85 7.88
CA GLY A 274 7.34 -4.96 9.33
C GLY A 274 6.03 -5.20 10.09
N ALA A 275 5.11 -5.92 9.50
CA ALA A 275 3.86 -6.31 10.12
C ALA A 275 4.12 -7.19 11.35
N SER A 276 3.22 -7.17 12.32
CA SER A 276 3.20 -8.04 13.50
C SER A 276 1.76 -8.39 13.85
N THR A 277 1.56 -9.37 14.69
CA THR A 277 0.23 -9.74 15.19
C THR A 277 -0.54 -8.52 15.67
N GLY A 278 -1.80 -8.36 15.21
CA GLY A 278 -2.62 -7.21 15.57
C GLY A 278 -3.90 -7.07 14.77
N ALA A 279 -4.60 -5.95 14.99
CA ALA A 279 -5.83 -5.59 14.29
C ALA A 279 -5.52 -4.59 13.16
N TYR A 280 -5.85 -4.99 11.95
CA TYR A 280 -5.60 -4.22 10.74
C TYR A 280 -6.89 -3.57 10.26
N ARG A 281 -6.81 -2.30 9.84
CA ARG A 281 -7.92 -1.52 9.29
C ARG A 281 -7.44 -0.75 8.07
N ALA A 282 -8.38 -0.34 7.22
CA ALA A 282 -8.12 0.52 6.10
C ALA A 282 -8.92 1.81 6.19
N TYR A 283 -8.41 2.87 5.58
CA TYR A 283 -9.13 4.10 5.29
C TYR A 283 -8.64 4.67 3.94
N ALA A 284 -9.46 5.50 3.34
CA ALA A 284 -9.14 6.22 2.12
C ALA A 284 -8.96 7.72 2.40
N LYS A 285 -8.12 8.36 1.60
CA LYS A 285 -7.95 9.81 1.57
C LYS A 285 -8.03 10.27 0.12
N ASP A 286 -8.95 11.20 -0.18
CA ASP A 286 -9.12 11.74 -1.52
C ASP A 286 -8.02 12.76 -1.91
N PRO A 287 -7.97 13.22 -3.17
CA PRO A 287 -7.01 14.23 -3.61
C PRO A 287 -7.15 15.56 -2.86
N ALA A 288 -8.36 15.94 -2.43
CA ALA A 288 -8.60 17.16 -1.68
C ALA A 288 -8.20 17.06 -0.20
N GLY A 289 -7.86 15.86 0.28
CA GLY A 289 -7.37 15.63 1.63
C GLY A 289 -8.42 15.19 2.65
N ASN A 290 -9.67 14.97 2.23
CA ASN A 290 -10.68 14.44 3.13
C ASN A 290 -10.41 12.96 3.42
N VAL A 291 -10.64 12.55 4.65
CA VAL A 291 -10.33 11.21 5.14
C VAL A 291 -11.64 10.48 5.44
N SER A 292 -11.77 9.26 4.92
CA SER A 292 -12.91 8.39 5.21
C SER A 292 -12.93 7.93 6.67
N LEU A 293 -14.03 7.34 7.09
CA LEU A 293 -14.04 6.52 8.29
C LEU A 293 -13.16 5.28 8.09
N ASN A 294 -12.65 4.73 9.18
CA ASN A 294 -11.95 3.44 9.15
C ASN A 294 -12.92 2.31 8.77
N SER A 295 -12.39 1.32 8.05
CA SER A 295 -13.04 0.01 7.86
C SER A 295 -13.27 -0.72 9.18
N GLY A 296 -13.99 -1.83 9.16
CA GLY A 296 -13.89 -2.85 10.20
C GLY A 296 -12.47 -3.42 10.31
N SER A 297 -12.19 -4.24 11.32
CA SER A 297 -10.86 -4.79 11.56
C SER A 297 -10.72 -6.21 11.02
N LEU A 298 -9.56 -6.51 10.44
CA LEU A 298 -9.04 -7.84 10.22
C LEU A 298 -8.05 -8.17 11.34
N SER A 299 -8.18 -9.35 11.95
CA SER A 299 -7.18 -9.86 12.91
C SER A 299 -6.17 -10.73 12.16
N VAL A 300 -4.89 -10.39 12.20
CA VAL A 300 -3.80 -11.19 11.62
C VAL A 300 -2.88 -11.66 12.73
N THR A 301 -2.54 -12.94 12.71
CA THR A 301 -1.56 -13.53 13.62
C THR A 301 -0.28 -13.83 12.84
N ILE A 302 0.84 -13.34 13.36
CA ILE A 302 2.16 -13.61 12.78
C ILE A 302 2.93 -14.49 13.77
N ASP A 303 3.28 -15.67 13.32
CA ASP A 303 4.11 -16.63 14.05
C ASP A 303 5.37 -16.94 13.22
N GLN A 304 6.52 -16.60 13.74
CA GLN A 304 7.84 -16.85 13.12
C GLN A 304 8.63 -17.94 13.87
N VAL A 305 8.00 -18.65 14.81
CA VAL A 305 8.69 -19.66 15.62
C VAL A 305 8.55 -21.03 14.94
N ALA A 306 9.66 -21.53 14.42
CA ALA A 306 9.67 -22.86 13.81
C ALA A 306 9.45 -23.98 14.84
N PRO A 307 8.75 -25.08 14.46
CA PRO A 307 8.61 -26.25 15.32
C PRO A 307 9.95 -26.84 15.74
N VAL A 308 10.04 -27.34 16.95
CA VAL A 308 11.22 -28.01 17.48
C VAL A 308 11.02 -29.52 17.42
N VAL A 309 11.80 -30.20 16.58
CA VAL A 309 11.69 -31.65 16.32
C VAL A 309 12.84 -32.47 16.90
N THR A 310 13.73 -31.85 17.66
CA THR A 310 14.87 -32.59 18.30
C THR A 310 14.43 -33.61 19.36
N GLY A 311 13.21 -33.49 19.87
CA GLY A 311 12.60 -34.42 20.79
C GLY A 311 11.72 -35.49 20.13
N VAL A 312 11.56 -35.45 18.80
CA VAL A 312 10.85 -36.49 18.06
C VAL A 312 11.73 -37.72 17.92
N SER A 313 11.21 -38.87 18.29
CA SER A 313 11.85 -40.16 18.01
C SER A 313 11.30 -40.73 16.71
N ILE A 314 12.19 -41.28 15.90
CA ILE A 314 11.86 -42.09 14.70
C ILE A 314 12.30 -43.48 15.02
N ASP A 315 11.43 -44.46 14.83
CA ASP A 315 11.66 -45.88 15.13
C ASP A 315 11.25 -46.74 13.95
N LEU A 316 12.06 -47.74 13.59
CA LEU A 316 11.69 -48.73 12.61
C LEU A 316 10.70 -49.70 13.28
N ASP A 317 9.51 -49.80 12.72
CA ASP A 317 8.45 -50.67 13.34
C ASP A 317 8.92 -52.13 13.42
N ALA A 318 8.68 -52.80 14.55
CA ALA A 318 9.11 -54.17 14.78
C ALA A 318 8.61 -55.17 13.72
N VAL A 319 7.52 -54.84 12.99
CA VAL A 319 7.04 -55.66 11.86
C VAL A 319 7.91 -55.50 10.60
N SER A 320 8.61 -54.40 10.48
CA SER A 320 9.57 -54.10 9.38
C SER A 320 11.00 -54.39 9.81
N ASP A 321 11.33 -54.38 11.10
CA ASP A 321 12.64 -54.78 11.64
C ASP A 321 12.78 -56.31 11.61
N SER A 322 13.14 -56.86 10.45
CA SER A 322 12.95 -58.27 10.10
C SER A 322 14.19 -59.12 10.28
N GLY A 323 15.20 -58.63 10.96
CA GLY A 323 16.47 -59.31 11.18
C GLY A 323 16.35 -60.46 12.21
N VAL A 324 17.48 -60.85 12.78
CA VAL A 324 17.59 -61.83 13.87
C VAL A 324 17.10 -61.21 15.19
N GLU A 325 17.39 -59.96 15.37
CA GLU A 325 16.87 -59.07 16.43
C GLU A 325 15.84 -58.14 15.83
N ASP A 326 14.83 -57.73 16.60
CA ASP A 326 13.74 -56.87 16.16
C ASP A 326 13.91 -55.40 16.64
N ASP A 327 15.18 -55.04 16.98
CA ASP A 327 15.57 -53.72 17.47
C ASP A 327 16.93 -53.25 16.95
N ASP A 328 17.52 -53.94 15.92
CA ASP A 328 18.85 -53.62 15.39
C ASP A 328 18.82 -52.74 14.14
N ASN A 329 17.62 -52.37 13.68
CA ASN A 329 17.39 -51.54 12.49
C ASN A 329 17.94 -52.13 11.18
N ILE A 330 17.95 -53.48 11.07
CA ILE A 330 18.31 -54.18 9.85
C ILE A 330 17.05 -54.89 9.30
N THR A 331 16.72 -54.58 8.04
CA THR A 331 15.47 -55.08 7.46
C THR A 331 15.68 -55.69 6.07
N ASN A 332 14.89 -56.69 5.72
CA ASN A 332 14.75 -57.16 4.34
C ASN A 332 13.45 -56.60 3.67
N ASP A 333 12.74 -55.71 4.36
CA ASP A 333 11.62 -55.00 3.81
C ASP A 333 12.13 -53.77 3.04
N ASP A 334 11.83 -53.70 1.75
CA ASP A 334 12.21 -52.55 0.92
C ASP A 334 11.23 -51.38 1.03
N THR A 335 10.15 -51.53 1.75
CA THR A 335 9.14 -50.50 2.03
C THR A 335 8.85 -50.42 3.54
N PRO A 336 9.89 -50.24 4.37
CA PRO A 336 9.73 -50.32 5.81
C PRO A 336 8.83 -49.22 6.37
N SER A 337 8.12 -49.56 7.46
CA SER A 337 7.31 -48.60 8.21
C SER A 337 8.10 -47.99 9.36
N PHE A 338 7.85 -46.71 9.60
CA PHE A 338 8.50 -45.91 10.65
C PHE A 338 7.44 -45.28 11.54
N THR A 339 7.52 -45.47 12.83
CA THR A 339 6.72 -44.75 13.80
C THR A 339 7.48 -43.52 14.34
N LEU A 340 6.89 -42.34 14.15
CA LEU A 340 7.34 -41.08 14.71
C LEU A 340 6.56 -40.81 16.00
N SER A 341 7.25 -40.42 17.08
CA SER A 341 6.61 -40.11 18.39
C SER A 341 7.11 -38.76 18.91
N GLY A 342 6.25 -38.03 19.64
CA GLY A 342 6.55 -36.68 20.14
C GLY A 342 6.17 -35.56 19.16
N LEU A 343 5.26 -35.85 18.24
CA LEU A 343 4.78 -34.88 17.24
C LEU A 343 3.84 -33.85 17.86
N THR A 344 3.87 -32.65 17.33
CA THR A 344 2.86 -31.62 17.56
C THR A 344 1.65 -31.91 16.65
N VAL A 345 0.49 -32.07 17.27
CA VAL A 345 -0.76 -32.32 16.53
C VAL A 345 -1.06 -31.15 15.63
N SER A 346 -1.47 -31.43 14.39
CA SER A 346 -1.84 -30.49 13.34
C SER A 346 -0.69 -29.94 12.52
N ASP A 347 0.57 -30.18 12.89
CA ASP A 347 1.69 -29.84 12.03
C ASP A 347 1.72 -30.72 10.78
N SER A 348 2.15 -30.18 9.65
CA SER A 348 2.52 -30.99 8.48
C SER A 348 3.88 -31.63 8.74
N ILE A 349 3.96 -32.94 8.58
CA ILE A 349 5.15 -33.73 8.85
C ILE A 349 5.71 -34.33 7.55
N PHE A 350 7.03 -34.35 7.43
CA PHE A 350 7.76 -34.76 6.25
C PHE A 350 8.82 -35.76 6.64
N LEU A 351 8.78 -36.95 6.05
CA LEU A 351 9.80 -37.99 6.21
C LEU A 351 10.82 -37.87 5.07
N TYR A 352 12.09 -37.88 5.43
CA TYR A 352 13.21 -37.82 4.48
C TYR A 352 14.06 -39.08 4.60
N VAL A 353 14.50 -39.58 3.45
CA VAL A 353 15.49 -40.66 3.35
C VAL A 353 16.72 -40.06 2.65
N ASN A 354 17.89 -40.11 3.32
CA ASN A 354 19.14 -39.54 2.82
C ASN A 354 18.99 -38.07 2.37
N GLY A 355 18.19 -37.27 3.13
CA GLY A 355 17.92 -35.87 2.83
C GLY A 355 16.93 -35.62 1.69
N VAL A 356 16.37 -36.65 1.05
CA VAL A 356 15.36 -36.54 -0.01
C VAL A 356 13.97 -36.81 0.59
N LEU A 357 13.00 -35.93 0.27
CA LEU A 357 11.62 -36.12 0.73
C LEU A 357 11.07 -37.46 0.21
N ASN A 358 10.64 -38.31 1.14
CA ASN A 358 10.07 -39.62 0.85
C ASN A 358 8.54 -39.63 1.02
N GLN A 359 8.04 -39.14 2.18
CA GLN A 359 6.61 -39.09 2.51
C GLN A 359 6.24 -37.78 3.20
N LYS A 360 4.97 -37.42 3.14
CA LYS A 360 4.40 -36.28 3.88
C LYS A 360 2.97 -36.57 4.33
N ASP A 361 2.60 -36.04 5.50
CA ASP A 361 1.24 -36.13 6.04
C ASP A 361 1.00 -34.99 7.06
N ILE A 362 -0.14 -34.99 7.70
CA ILE A 362 -0.49 -34.11 8.84
C ILE A 362 -0.52 -34.96 10.11
N ALA A 363 0.13 -34.49 11.16
CA ALA A 363 0.11 -35.16 12.46
C ALA A 363 -1.27 -35.02 13.10
N ILE A 364 -2.09 -36.08 13.05
CA ILE A 364 -3.42 -36.13 13.69
C ILE A 364 -3.35 -36.56 15.15
N ALA A 365 -2.20 -37.03 15.60
CA ALA A 365 -1.88 -37.46 16.96
C ALA A 365 -0.40 -37.19 17.29
N ALA A 366 0.00 -37.36 18.54
CA ALA A 366 1.41 -37.25 18.93
C ALA A 366 2.30 -38.36 18.37
N THR A 367 1.72 -39.34 17.70
CA THR A 367 2.39 -40.43 16.98
C THR A 367 1.82 -40.55 15.58
N HIS A 368 2.69 -40.89 14.61
CA HIS A 368 2.32 -41.10 13.22
C HIS A 368 3.21 -42.16 12.59
N THR A 369 2.64 -43.05 11.77
CA THR A 369 3.39 -44.08 11.07
C THR A 369 3.45 -43.77 9.57
N PHE A 370 4.64 -43.72 9.03
CA PHE A 370 4.90 -43.63 7.60
C PHE A 370 5.32 -45.00 7.04
N ILE A 371 4.85 -45.35 5.86
CA ILE A 371 5.38 -46.42 5.05
C ILE A 371 6.27 -45.78 3.97
N SER A 372 7.55 -46.14 3.91
CA SER A 372 8.45 -45.59 2.94
C SER A 372 8.13 -46.01 1.50
N SER A 373 8.52 -45.21 0.51
CA SER A 373 8.66 -45.73 -0.85
C SER A 373 9.85 -46.68 -0.93
N GLY A 374 9.90 -47.53 -1.96
CA GLY A 374 10.93 -48.57 -2.13
C GLY A 374 12.35 -48.09 -1.92
N LEU A 375 13.06 -48.72 -1.00
CA LEU A 375 14.47 -48.45 -0.67
C LEU A 375 15.37 -49.55 -1.28
N ILE A 376 16.55 -49.18 -1.70
CA ILE A 376 17.55 -50.14 -2.23
C ILE A 376 18.37 -50.70 -1.11
N ASP A 377 19.05 -51.83 -1.37
CA ASP A 377 20.00 -52.45 -0.42
C ASP A 377 21.15 -51.49 -0.12
N PHE A 378 21.07 -50.81 1.03
CA PHE A 378 22.03 -49.82 1.50
C PHE A 378 21.75 -49.41 2.96
N THR A 379 22.64 -48.63 3.56
CA THR A 379 22.38 -47.93 4.82
C THR A 379 21.74 -46.60 4.54
N HIS A 380 20.57 -46.36 5.10
CA HIS A 380 19.81 -45.11 4.92
C HIS A 380 19.77 -44.31 6.21
N GLU A 381 19.83 -42.99 6.09
CA GLU A 381 19.52 -42.05 7.16
C GLU A 381 18.07 -41.56 7.01
N ILE A 382 17.28 -41.80 8.04
CA ILE A 382 15.87 -41.42 8.13
C ILE A 382 15.80 -40.20 9.04
N THR A 383 15.25 -39.08 8.53
CA THR A 383 15.03 -37.83 9.27
C THR A 383 13.65 -37.30 9.00
N MET A 384 13.19 -36.38 9.83
CA MET A 384 11.92 -35.69 9.59
C MET A 384 12.06 -34.19 9.74
N LYS A 385 11.13 -33.45 9.16
CA LYS A 385 10.84 -32.05 9.42
C LYS A 385 9.36 -31.89 9.75
N ALA A 386 9.04 -30.84 10.51
CA ALA A 386 7.67 -30.41 10.73
C ALA A 386 7.47 -28.99 10.20
N LYS A 387 6.27 -28.70 9.73
CA LYS A 387 5.85 -27.39 9.32
C LYS A 387 4.58 -27.04 10.09
N ASP A 388 4.60 -25.93 10.86
CA ASP A 388 3.47 -25.47 11.64
C ASP A 388 2.35 -24.84 10.78
N TYR A 389 1.27 -24.41 11.43
CA TYR A 389 0.14 -23.77 10.77
C TYR A 389 0.49 -22.44 10.14
N ALA A 390 1.44 -21.68 10.71
CA ALA A 390 1.90 -20.40 10.15
C ALA A 390 2.83 -20.55 8.95
N GLY A 391 3.33 -21.78 8.71
CA GLY A 391 4.22 -22.10 7.61
C GLY A 391 5.70 -22.13 7.95
N ASN A 392 6.08 -22.07 9.24
CA ASN A 392 7.48 -22.21 9.63
C ASN A 392 7.90 -23.66 9.52
N LEU A 393 9.07 -23.89 8.92
CA LEU A 393 9.66 -25.21 8.74
C LEU A 393 10.77 -25.44 9.79
N SER A 394 10.72 -26.58 10.46
CA SER A 394 11.75 -26.97 11.43
C SER A 394 13.10 -27.26 10.78
N GLU A 395 14.13 -27.35 11.58
CA GLU A 395 15.36 -28.07 11.23
C GLU A 395 15.06 -29.58 11.15
N PHE A 396 16.04 -30.37 10.69
CA PHE A 396 15.92 -31.82 10.69
C PHE A 396 15.93 -32.40 12.12
N SER A 397 15.19 -33.48 12.33
CA SER A 397 15.28 -34.31 13.54
C SER A 397 16.67 -34.96 13.68
N ASN A 398 16.91 -35.58 14.82
CA ASN A 398 17.98 -36.55 14.92
C ASN A 398 17.76 -37.69 13.92
N PRO A 399 18.81 -38.18 13.24
CA PRO A 399 18.68 -39.25 12.26
C PRO A 399 18.52 -40.63 12.93
N LEU A 400 17.68 -41.47 12.33
CA LEU A 400 17.69 -42.91 12.54
C LEU A 400 18.49 -43.54 11.37
N SER A 401 19.46 -44.39 11.70
CA SER A 401 20.20 -45.17 10.69
C SER A 401 19.63 -46.56 10.56
N ILE A 402 19.16 -46.95 9.39
CA ILE A 402 18.66 -48.29 9.10
C ILE A 402 19.50 -48.93 7.97
N ARG A 403 19.53 -50.27 7.94
CA ARG A 403 20.11 -51.02 6.83
C ARG A 403 19.05 -51.88 6.15
N VAL A 404 18.83 -51.63 4.87
CA VAL A 404 18.01 -52.47 4.00
C VAL A 404 18.90 -53.49 3.33
N ASP A 405 18.55 -54.77 3.36
CA ASP A 405 19.25 -55.87 2.71
C ASP A 405 18.22 -56.92 2.27
N THR A 406 17.75 -56.79 1.06
CA THR A 406 16.74 -57.69 0.46
C THR A 406 17.39 -58.89 -0.26
N THR A 407 18.73 -58.93 -0.28
CA THR A 407 19.45 -59.96 -1.00
C THR A 407 19.47 -61.26 -0.23
N PRO A 408 18.85 -62.33 -0.72
CA PRO A 408 18.85 -63.61 -0.04
C PRO A 408 20.29 -64.16 0.10
N TYR A 409 20.56 -64.63 1.32
CA TYR A 409 21.81 -65.28 1.57
C TYR A 409 21.88 -66.64 0.86
N THR A 410 23.01 -66.95 0.24
CA THR A 410 23.23 -68.23 -0.46
C THR A 410 24.10 -69.16 0.39
N ILE A 411 23.55 -70.28 0.78
CA ILE A 411 24.35 -71.37 1.39
C ILE A 411 25.11 -72.12 0.29
N ILE A 412 26.44 -72.06 0.35
CA ILE A 412 27.29 -72.59 -0.72
C ILE A 412 27.62 -74.10 -0.50
N SER A 413 27.52 -74.60 0.71
CA SER A 413 27.83 -76.00 1.03
C SER A 413 26.70 -76.72 1.69
N ALA A 414 26.47 -77.98 1.33
CA ALA A 414 25.57 -78.85 2.07
C ALA A 414 26.13 -79.12 3.48
N PRO A 415 25.25 -79.33 4.45
CA PRO A 415 25.71 -79.76 5.75
C PRO A 415 26.46 -81.09 5.64
N ASN A 416 27.51 -81.23 6.41
CA ASN A 416 28.29 -82.46 6.45
C ASN A 416 28.21 -83.08 7.84
N LEU A 417 28.18 -84.46 7.91
CA LEU A 417 28.25 -85.13 9.21
C LEU A 417 29.62 -84.90 9.86
N LEU A 418 29.60 -84.53 11.16
CA LEU A 418 30.87 -84.32 11.86
C LEU A 418 31.65 -85.60 11.89
N ALA A 419 32.96 -85.61 11.51
CA ALA A 419 33.79 -86.79 11.36
C ALA A 419 33.77 -87.74 12.60
N GLU A 420 33.56 -87.15 13.79
CA GLU A 420 33.43 -87.95 15.08
C GLU A 420 32.09 -88.67 15.20
N ASP A 421 31.06 -88.21 14.45
CA ASP A 421 29.72 -88.84 14.46
C ASP A 421 29.50 -89.66 13.19
N ASP A 422 30.41 -89.62 12.22
CA ASP A 422 30.46 -90.47 11.04
C ASP A 422 31.13 -91.80 11.40
N SER A 423 30.31 -92.74 11.90
CA SER A 423 30.78 -93.90 12.64
C SER A 423 30.84 -95.20 11.83
N GLY A 424 30.83 -95.16 10.52
CA GLY A 424 30.90 -96.29 9.63
C GLY A 424 32.34 -96.79 9.39
N ILE A 425 32.51 -97.48 8.27
CA ILE A 425 33.86 -97.95 7.82
C ILE A 425 34.68 -96.77 7.30
N SER A 426 33.98 -95.71 6.89
CA SER A 426 34.59 -94.50 6.42
C SER A 426 34.04 -93.36 7.32
N ASP A 427 34.96 -92.40 7.57
CA ASP A 427 34.63 -91.19 8.33
C ASP A 427 34.20 -90.03 7.39
N THR A 428 33.83 -90.32 6.13
CA THR A 428 33.43 -89.40 5.09
C THR A 428 32.30 -89.87 4.20
N ASP A 429 31.56 -90.97 4.63
CA ASP A 429 30.43 -91.52 3.87
C ASP A 429 29.07 -91.09 4.38
N ASN A 430 29.05 -90.27 5.42
CA ASN A 430 27.85 -89.73 6.07
C ASN A 430 26.91 -90.85 6.60
N ILE A 431 27.45 -92.02 6.99
CA ILE A 431 26.69 -93.07 7.62
C ILE A 431 27.00 -93.17 9.11
N THR A 432 25.94 -93.02 9.92
CA THR A 432 26.10 -93.01 11.39
C THR A 432 25.15 -93.92 12.10
N ASN A 433 25.62 -94.50 13.21
CA ASN A 433 24.79 -95.18 14.20
C ASN A 433 24.41 -94.23 15.36
N ASN A 434 24.89 -93.04 15.39
CA ASN A 434 24.54 -91.99 16.35
C ASN A 434 23.13 -91.49 16.03
N ARG A 435 22.22 -91.51 17.04
CA ARG A 435 20.83 -91.05 16.88
C ARG A 435 20.67 -89.58 17.10
N THR A 436 21.73 -88.91 17.56
CA THR A 436 21.81 -87.47 17.74
C THR A 436 23.08 -86.88 17.04
N PRO A 437 23.23 -87.08 15.71
CA PRO A 437 24.43 -86.71 15.03
C PRO A 437 24.63 -85.20 14.99
N ARG A 438 25.85 -84.76 14.98
CA ARG A 438 26.21 -83.36 14.78
C ARG A 438 26.50 -83.07 13.30
N LEU A 439 25.89 -82.12 12.76
CA LEU A 439 26.12 -81.67 11.39
C LEU A 439 26.95 -80.40 11.40
N GLU A 440 27.95 -80.37 10.57
CA GLU A 440 28.87 -79.25 10.37
C GLU A 440 28.41 -78.42 9.16
N PHE A 441 28.37 -77.10 9.37
CA PHE A 441 28.10 -76.12 8.33
C PHE A 441 29.36 -75.29 8.16
N SER A 442 29.79 -75.12 6.91
CA SER A 442 30.94 -74.30 6.56
C SER A 442 30.60 -73.25 5.51
N GLN A 443 31.47 -72.28 5.35
CA GLN A 443 31.30 -71.19 4.38
C GLN A 443 30.05 -70.31 4.69
N LEU A 444 29.79 -70.08 5.95
CA LEU A 444 28.76 -69.15 6.38
C LEU A 444 29.24 -67.69 6.17
N ALA A 445 28.35 -66.83 5.70
CA ALA A 445 28.75 -65.45 5.31
C ALA A 445 28.88 -64.55 6.55
N SER A 446 28.12 -64.75 7.59
CA SER A 446 28.14 -63.92 8.78
C SER A 446 27.90 -64.73 10.06
N VAL A 447 28.56 -64.32 11.13
CA VAL A 447 28.33 -64.88 12.49
C VAL A 447 26.99 -64.44 13.07
N LYS A 448 26.28 -63.47 12.48
CA LYS A 448 24.95 -63.02 12.92
C LYS A 448 23.83 -63.80 12.26
N ASP A 449 24.10 -64.59 11.22
CA ASP A 449 23.09 -65.36 10.52
C ASP A 449 22.51 -66.46 11.39
N SER A 450 21.27 -66.83 11.15
CA SER A 450 20.66 -67.99 11.80
C SER A 450 20.51 -69.15 10.80
N ILE A 451 20.78 -70.34 11.28
CA ILE A 451 20.62 -71.58 10.50
C ILE A 451 19.44 -72.34 11.04
N ARG A 452 18.58 -72.80 10.13
CA ARG A 452 17.49 -73.72 10.43
C ARG A 452 17.76 -75.03 9.71
N LEU A 453 17.77 -76.12 10.42
CA LEU A 453 17.96 -77.44 9.89
C LEU A 453 16.65 -78.16 9.73
N PHE A 454 16.35 -78.62 8.53
CA PHE A 454 15.17 -79.40 8.21
C PHE A 454 15.59 -80.77 7.81
N ILE A 455 14.85 -81.82 8.22
CA ILE A 455 14.99 -83.17 7.70
C ILE A 455 13.81 -83.50 6.79
N ASP A 456 14.16 -83.98 5.58
CA ASP A 456 13.21 -84.54 4.66
C ASP A 456 13.37 -86.07 4.71
N ASN A 457 12.34 -86.76 5.13
CA ASN A 457 12.30 -88.25 5.25
C ASN A 457 11.71 -88.94 3.99
N GLY A 458 11.57 -88.15 2.88
CA GLY A 458 11.07 -88.65 1.59
C GLY A 458 9.56 -88.96 1.53
N ILE A 459 8.78 -88.66 2.59
CA ILE A 459 7.32 -89.03 2.70
C ILE A 459 6.46 -87.76 2.85
N SER A 460 6.95 -86.65 2.41
CA SER A 460 6.26 -85.33 2.48
C SER A 460 6.06 -84.77 3.87
N ASN A 461 7.04 -84.09 4.41
CA ASN A 461 6.97 -82.86 5.22
C ASN A 461 8.38 -82.58 5.76
N GLU A 462 8.88 -81.42 5.50
CA GLU A 462 10.08 -80.91 6.15
C GLU A 462 9.77 -80.70 7.64
N PHE A 463 10.54 -81.32 8.49
CA PHE A 463 10.41 -81.12 9.97
C PHE A 463 11.62 -80.21 10.39
N LEU A 464 11.34 -79.11 11.03
CA LEU A 464 12.38 -78.31 11.67
C LEU A 464 12.91 -79.09 12.85
N ILE A 465 14.14 -79.55 12.79
CA ILE A 465 14.80 -80.33 13.82
C ILE A 465 15.74 -79.56 14.71
N GLY A 466 16.11 -78.39 14.30
CA GLY A 466 16.99 -77.51 15.08
C GLY A 466 17.23 -76.18 14.38
N GLY A 467 17.59 -75.21 15.15
CA GLY A 467 18.00 -73.87 14.65
C GLY A 467 18.85 -73.17 15.72
N ARG A 468 19.72 -72.35 15.29
CA ARG A 468 20.57 -71.49 16.14
C ARG A 468 20.54 -70.08 15.66
N LYS A 469 20.28 -69.15 16.57
CA LYS A 469 20.39 -67.69 16.33
C LYS A 469 21.80 -67.24 16.71
N GLY A 470 22.41 -66.43 15.90
CA GLY A 470 23.74 -65.86 16.12
C GLY A 470 24.84 -66.95 16.13
N LEU A 471 25.51 -67.07 15.03
CA LEU A 471 26.61 -68.05 14.87
C LEU A 471 27.88 -67.47 15.53
N ASP A 472 28.56 -68.32 16.30
CA ASP A 472 29.83 -67.93 16.97
C ASP A 472 31.03 -67.89 16.02
N LYS A 473 30.92 -68.59 14.87
CA LYS A 473 32.01 -68.74 13.88
C LYS A 473 31.46 -68.91 12.46
N LEU A 474 32.27 -68.66 11.46
CA LEU A 474 31.97 -68.91 10.05
C LEU A 474 31.88 -70.45 9.73
N LYS A 475 32.06 -71.29 10.73
CA LYS A 475 31.87 -72.72 10.75
C LYS A 475 31.18 -73.10 12.07
N ASP A 476 30.03 -73.71 12.00
CA ASP A 476 29.24 -74.05 13.20
C ASP A 476 28.68 -75.49 13.13
N THR A 477 28.24 -76.00 14.24
CA THR A 477 27.77 -77.35 14.40
C THR A 477 26.38 -77.36 15.05
N LEU A 478 25.44 -78.04 14.42
CA LEU A 478 24.09 -78.28 14.98
C LEU A 478 23.93 -79.74 15.31
N THR A 479 23.37 -79.99 16.49
CA THR A 479 23.02 -81.39 16.91
C THR A 479 21.57 -81.71 16.54
N VAL A 480 21.37 -82.83 15.86
CA VAL A 480 20.05 -83.32 15.54
C VAL A 480 19.44 -83.86 16.84
N PRO A 481 18.31 -83.36 17.34
CA PRO A 481 17.67 -83.80 18.55
C PRO A 481 17.07 -85.21 18.38
N THR A 482 16.95 -86.00 19.47
CA THR A 482 16.19 -87.25 19.46
C THR A 482 14.71 -86.87 19.26
N SER A 483 14.09 -87.49 18.30
CA SER A 483 12.65 -87.47 18.09
C SER A 483 11.88 -88.15 19.22
#